data_bb2b772c00b2bb46f39ab6460677a430
#
_entry.id   bb2b772c00b2bb46f39ab6460677a430
#
_cell.length_a   1.000
_cell.length_b   1.000
_cell.length_c   1.000
_cell.angle_alpha   90.00
_cell.angle_beta   90.00
_cell.angle_gamma   90.00
#
_symmetry.space_group_name_H-M   'P 1'
#
loop_
_entity.id
_entity.type
_entity.pdbx_description
1 polymer ?
#
loop_
_entity_poly.entity_id
_entity_poly.type
_entity_poly.pdbx_seq_one_letter_code
_entity_poly.pdbx_strand_id
1 'polypeptide(L)'
;VPDPSAVRRLVRVALLVPGVLGVAACGGPAHKDDAFIDAGVTGLLDIELTECFSDPEYSEFAGEDVVVYTPCPDGADNQSYLFVHAPDGPWDRDAVAELGWAECGKGFEQQWTSKDESGLDYYPILPTAETWADGDRAIMCAVYDPDGRLEDSVLPRADGVGS
;
A
#
# COMPACT_ATOMS: atom_id res chain seq x y z
N VAL A 1 69.87 50.73 -19.99
CA VAL A 1 68.54 51.12 -19.53
C VAL A 1 67.52 50.70 -20.53
N PRO A 2 66.74 49.71 -20.35
CA PRO A 2 65.32 49.88 -20.15
C PRO A 2 64.71 48.82 -19.22
N ASP A 3 63.73 49.26 -18.54
CA ASP A 3 62.78 48.49 -17.75
C ASP A 3 61.74 47.74 -18.67
N PRO A 4 61.37 46.51 -18.39
CA PRO A 4 60.06 46.04 -18.81
C PRO A 4 59.22 45.54 -17.64
N SER A 5 58.18 46.26 -17.43
CA SER A 5 57.10 45.94 -16.55
C SER A 5 56.42 44.65 -17.00
N ALA A 6 56.63 43.58 -16.25
CA ALA A 6 55.90 42.29 -16.44
C ALA A 6 54.47 42.38 -15.83
N VAL A 7 53.52 42.56 -16.65
CA VAL A 7 52.12 42.46 -16.29
C VAL A 7 51.72 40.96 -16.09
N ARG A 8 51.66 40.57 -14.83
CA ARG A 8 51.10 39.26 -14.46
C ARG A 8 49.57 39.28 -14.62
N ARG A 9 49.07 38.70 -15.69
CA ARG A 9 47.64 38.38 -15.84
C ARG A 9 47.29 37.23 -14.89
N LEU A 10 46.55 37.53 -13.83
CA LEU A 10 45.88 36.53 -12.99
C LEU A 10 44.70 35.94 -13.77
N VAL A 11 44.87 34.72 -14.24
CA VAL A 11 43.78 33.91 -14.76
C VAL A 11 42.97 33.40 -13.57
N ARG A 12 41.80 33.97 -13.35
CA ARG A 12 40.83 33.44 -12.40
C ARG A 12 40.14 32.22 -13.06
N VAL A 13 40.53 31.05 -12.64
CA VAL A 13 39.79 29.82 -12.96
C VAL A 13 38.52 29.79 -12.08
N ALA A 14 37.39 30.07 -12.71
CA ALA A 14 36.09 29.87 -12.07
C ALA A 14 35.80 28.38 -12.07
N LEU A 15 35.87 27.74 -10.89
CA LEU A 15 35.39 26.39 -10.67
C LEU A 15 33.85 26.41 -10.70
N LEU A 16 33.30 25.99 -11.84
CA LEU A 16 31.89 25.65 -11.96
C LEU A 16 31.66 24.34 -11.19
N VAL A 17 31.08 24.44 -9.99
CA VAL A 17 30.53 23.30 -9.26
C VAL A 17 29.23 22.92 -9.95
N PRO A 18 29.07 21.72 -10.54
CA PRO A 18 27.79 21.28 -11.02
C PRO A 18 26.90 21.01 -9.80
N GLY A 19 25.90 21.87 -9.60
CA GLY A 19 24.84 21.63 -8.65
C GLY A 19 24.08 20.36 -9.04
N VAL A 20 24.22 19.31 -8.24
CA VAL A 20 23.36 18.14 -8.31
C VAL A 20 21.97 18.62 -7.90
N LEU A 21 21.10 18.85 -8.88
CA LEU A 21 19.66 19.00 -8.66
C LEU A 21 19.17 17.63 -8.18
N GLY A 22 19.08 17.46 -6.87
CA GLY A 22 18.33 16.37 -6.28
C GLY A 22 16.89 16.46 -6.73
N VAL A 23 16.47 15.56 -7.60
CA VAL A 23 15.06 15.33 -7.90
C VAL A 23 14.45 14.79 -6.61
N ALA A 24 13.85 15.65 -5.78
CA ALA A 24 12.95 15.21 -4.75
C ALA A 24 11.78 14.55 -5.49
N ALA A 25 11.73 13.22 -5.47
CA ALA A 25 10.54 12.49 -5.83
C ALA A 25 9.48 12.90 -4.81
N CYS A 26 8.60 13.82 -5.19
CA CYS A 26 7.35 14.05 -4.47
C CYS A 26 6.50 12.79 -4.72
N GLY A 27 6.68 11.75 -3.91
CA GLY A 27 5.72 10.69 -3.77
C GLY A 27 4.45 11.33 -3.22
N GLY A 28 3.40 11.43 -4.04
CA GLY A 28 2.06 11.73 -3.54
C GLY A 28 1.57 10.55 -2.70
N PRO A 29 0.43 10.72 -1.99
CA PRO A 29 -0.20 9.65 -1.23
C PRO A 29 -0.32 8.38 -2.08
N ALA A 30 0.00 7.23 -1.51
CA ALA A 30 -0.17 5.96 -2.20
C ALA A 30 -1.67 5.72 -2.40
N HIS A 31 -2.08 5.33 -3.61
CA HIS A 31 -3.47 4.94 -3.88
C HIS A 31 -3.48 3.48 -4.31
N LYS A 32 -4.24 2.68 -3.58
CA LYS A 32 -4.43 1.25 -3.85
C LYS A 32 -5.85 1.03 -4.37
N ASP A 33 -5.97 0.30 -5.46
CA ASP A 33 -7.26 -0.06 -6.05
C ASP A 33 -7.47 -1.59 -6.04
N ASP A 34 -8.56 -2.05 -6.63
CA ASP A 34 -8.90 -3.47 -6.71
C ASP A 34 -8.03 -4.28 -7.69
N ALA A 35 -7.04 -3.65 -8.32
CA ALA A 35 -6.02 -4.29 -9.14
C ALA A 35 -4.63 -4.28 -8.48
N PHE A 36 -4.50 -3.68 -7.28
CA PHE A 36 -3.22 -3.55 -6.60
C PHE A 36 -2.70 -4.90 -6.05
N ILE A 37 -3.59 -5.69 -5.44
CA ILE A 37 -3.34 -7.06 -4.98
C ILE A 37 -4.59 -7.89 -5.31
N ASP A 38 -4.42 -9.15 -5.65
CA ASP A 38 -5.50 -10.12 -5.79
C ASP A 38 -5.18 -11.44 -5.06
N ALA A 39 -6.16 -12.32 -4.96
CA ALA A 39 -6.03 -13.59 -4.23
C ALA A 39 -5.04 -14.58 -4.87
N GLY A 40 -4.52 -14.29 -6.05
CA GLY A 40 -3.49 -15.09 -6.71
C GLY A 40 -2.07 -14.81 -6.20
N VAL A 41 -1.87 -13.70 -5.45
CA VAL A 41 -0.56 -13.38 -4.89
C VAL A 41 -0.23 -14.35 -3.76
N THR A 42 0.96 -14.94 -3.82
CA THR A 42 1.42 -15.93 -2.84
C THR A 42 1.44 -15.34 -1.42
N GLY A 43 0.90 -16.09 -0.47
CA GLY A 43 0.79 -15.72 0.94
C GLY A 43 -0.45 -14.91 1.32
N LEU A 44 -1.18 -14.35 0.34
CA LEU A 44 -2.36 -13.54 0.65
C LEU A 44 -3.49 -14.35 1.30
N LEU A 45 -3.74 -15.56 0.81
CA LEU A 45 -4.79 -16.43 1.35
C LEU A 45 -4.50 -16.96 2.76
N ASP A 46 -3.27 -16.77 3.25
CA ASP A 46 -2.89 -17.11 4.63
C ASP A 46 -3.18 -15.96 5.62
N ILE A 47 -3.54 -14.77 5.12
CA ILE A 47 -3.86 -13.61 5.96
C ILE A 47 -5.27 -13.75 6.54
N GLU A 48 -5.35 -13.72 7.86
CA GLU A 48 -6.61 -13.82 8.59
C GLU A 48 -7.23 -12.44 8.87
N LEU A 49 -8.47 -12.45 9.36
CA LEU A 49 -9.15 -11.23 9.76
C LEU A 49 -8.39 -10.54 10.91
N THR A 50 -8.26 -9.22 10.82
CA THR A 50 -7.53 -8.34 11.75
C THR A 50 -6.01 -8.38 11.66
N GLU A 51 -5.43 -9.23 10.83
CA GLU A 51 -4.00 -9.29 10.63
C GLU A 51 -3.46 -8.17 9.76
N CYS A 52 -2.24 -7.75 10.07
CA CYS A 52 -1.47 -6.82 9.27
C CYS A 52 -0.52 -7.57 8.33
N PHE A 53 -0.26 -6.98 7.15
CA PHE A 53 0.56 -7.61 6.12
C PHE A 53 1.28 -6.60 5.24
N SER A 54 2.33 -7.06 4.56
CA SER A 54 3.11 -6.24 3.63
C SER A 54 2.39 -6.02 2.30
N ASP A 55 2.79 -5.00 1.56
CA ASP A 55 2.55 -4.95 0.12
C ASP A 55 3.30 -6.10 -0.57
N PRO A 56 2.93 -6.48 -1.81
CA PRO A 56 3.67 -7.49 -2.55
C PRO A 56 5.12 -7.09 -2.77
N GLU A 57 6.05 -7.97 -2.39
CA GLU A 57 7.48 -7.77 -2.61
C GLU A 57 8.07 -9.01 -3.29
N TYR A 58 8.99 -8.79 -4.25
CA TYR A 58 9.64 -9.89 -4.94
C TYR A 58 10.51 -10.71 -3.99
N SER A 59 10.21 -12.00 -3.88
CA SER A 59 10.99 -12.96 -3.11
C SER A 59 11.92 -13.76 -4.03
N GLU A 60 13.22 -13.60 -3.84
CA GLU A 60 14.22 -14.43 -4.58
C GLU A 60 14.05 -15.93 -4.29
N PHE A 61 13.55 -16.27 -3.10
CA PHE A 61 13.33 -17.65 -2.70
C PHE A 61 12.11 -18.28 -3.39
N ALA A 62 11.01 -17.51 -3.50
CA ALA A 62 9.80 -17.95 -4.20
C ALA A 62 9.92 -17.76 -5.72
N GLY A 63 10.72 -16.79 -6.19
CA GLY A 63 10.83 -16.42 -7.60
C GLY A 63 9.65 -15.59 -8.10
N GLU A 64 8.85 -15.01 -7.20
CA GLU A 64 7.64 -14.26 -7.49
C GLU A 64 7.35 -13.22 -6.39
N ASP A 65 6.37 -12.36 -6.62
CA ASP A 65 5.89 -11.43 -5.60
C ASP A 65 5.11 -12.19 -4.53
N VAL A 66 5.40 -11.86 -3.27
CA VAL A 66 4.76 -12.48 -2.11
C VAL A 66 4.22 -11.41 -1.16
N VAL A 67 3.12 -11.73 -0.50
CA VAL A 67 2.59 -10.99 0.65
C VAL A 67 2.99 -11.74 1.91
N VAL A 68 3.40 -11.01 2.95
CA VAL A 68 3.85 -11.59 4.20
C VAL A 68 3.06 -10.99 5.35
N TYR A 69 2.58 -11.85 6.26
CA TYR A 69 2.11 -11.40 7.57
C TYR A 69 3.20 -10.54 8.22
N THR A 70 2.83 -9.35 8.63
CA THR A 70 3.72 -8.38 9.28
C THR A 70 3.01 -7.90 10.54
N PRO A 71 3.58 -8.09 11.74
CA PRO A 71 2.98 -7.51 12.93
C PRO A 71 2.73 -6.01 12.75
N CYS A 72 1.54 -5.52 13.08
CA CYS A 72 1.20 -4.11 12.86
C CYS A 72 2.25 -3.14 13.45
N PRO A 73 2.77 -3.38 14.70
CA PRO A 73 3.80 -2.50 15.28
C PRO A 73 5.15 -2.52 14.56
N ASP A 74 5.37 -3.48 13.67
CA ASP A 74 6.63 -3.59 12.90
C ASP A 74 6.58 -2.78 11.59
N GLY A 75 5.52 -2.01 11.37
CA GLY A 75 5.37 -1.14 10.21
C GLY A 75 4.77 -1.88 9.01
N ALA A 76 3.57 -2.40 9.14
CA ALA A 76 2.83 -3.05 8.07
C ALA A 76 2.25 -2.06 7.06
N ASP A 77 2.01 -2.52 5.85
CA ASP A 77 1.45 -1.68 4.78
C ASP A 77 -0.08 -1.73 4.74
N ASN A 78 -0.68 -2.80 5.28
CA ASN A 78 -2.12 -3.04 5.25
C ASN A 78 -2.59 -3.76 6.52
N GLN A 79 -3.89 -3.64 6.80
CA GLN A 79 -4.57 -4.48 7.79
C GLN A 79 -5.91 -4.97 7.24
N SER A 80 -6.19 -6.28 7.35
CA SER A 80 -7.49 -6.82 7.00
C SER A 80 -8.53 -6.42 8.05
N TYR A 81 -9.72 -5.96 7.65
CA TYR A 81 -10.75 -5.53 8.59
C TYR A 81 -12.12 -6.16 8.37
N LEU A 82 -12.35 -6.75 7.20
CA LEU A 82 -13.61 -7.39 6.85
C LEU A 82 -13.37 -8.43 5.74
N PHE A 83 -14.09 -9.53 5.80
CA PHE A 83 -14.27 -10.43 4.66
C PHE A 83 -15.71 -10.39 4.18
N VAL A 84 -15.87 -10.16 2.88
CA VAL A 84 -17.17 -10.19 2.18
C VAL A 84 -17.25 -11.47 1.39
N HIS A 85 -18.36 -12.19 1.49
CA HIS A 85 -18.56 -13.40 0.70
C HIS A 85 -19.41 -13.10 -0.52
N ALA A 86 -18.83 -13.22 -1.69
CA ALA A 86 -19.54 -13.03 -2.96
C ALA A 86 -20.51 -14.20 -3.21
N PRO A 87 -21.66 -13.95 -3.83
CA PRO A 87 -22.62 -15.02 -4.16
C PRO A 87 -22.05 -15.98 -5.20
N ASP A 88 -22.49 -17.24 -5.14
CA ASP A 88 -22.15 -18.22 -6.17
C ASP A 88 -22.66 -17.79 -7.54
N GLY A 89 -21.84 -18.05 -8.57
CA GLY A 89 -22.14 -17.70 -9.94
C GLY A 89 -20.94 -17.86 -10.86
N PRO A 90 -21.10 -17.59 -12.16
CA PRO A 90 -19.98 -17.49 -13.07
C PRO A 90 -19.06 -16.33 -12.65
N TRP A 91 -17.76 -16.50 -12.91
CA TRP A 91 -16.79 -15.44 -12.67
C TRP A 91 -17.11 -14.18 -13.50
N ASP A 92 -17.24 -13.07 -12.83
CA ASP A 92 -17.39 -11.74 -13.41
C ASP A 92 -16.63 -10.75 -12.54
N ARG A 93 -15.42 -10.38 -12.98
CA ARG A 93 -14.52 -9.53 -12.20
C ARG A 93 -15.16 -8.18 -11.86
N ASP A 94 -15.85 -7.57 -12.81
CA ASP A 94 -16.41 -6.23 -12.61
C ASP A 94 -17.55 -6.27 -11.58
N ALA A 95 -18.41 -7.30 -11.63
CA ALA A 95 -19.46 -7.48 -10.64
C ALA A 95 -18.90 -7.78 -9.23
N VAL A 96 -17.82 -8.57 -9.14
CA VAL A 96 -17.15 -8.85 -7.87
C VAL A 96 -16.45 -7.61 -7.31
N ALA A 97 -15.83 -6.81 -8.17
CA ALA A 97 -15.20 -5.54 -7.77
C ALA A 97 -16.25 -4.53 -7.27
N GLU A 98 -17.38 -4.38 -7.97
CA GLU A 98 -18.48 -3.50 -7.53
C GLU A 98 -19.00 -3.91 -6.14
N LEU A 99 -19.22 -5.21 -5.93
CA LEU A 99 -19.61 -5.74 -4.62
C LEU A 99 -18.54 -5.44 -3.57
N GLY A 100 -17.27 -5.69 -3.88
CA GLY A 100 -16.15 -5.45 -2.99
C GLY A 100 -16.08 -3.99 -2.54
N TRP A 101 -16.08 -3.05 -3.48
CA TRP A 101 -16.07 -1.63 -3.16
C TRP A 101 -17.26 -1.20 -2.31
N ALA A 102 -18.46 -1.68 -2.65
CA ALA A 102 -19.68 -1.34 -1.92
C ALA A 102 -19.66 -1.85 -0.47
N GLU A 103 -19.30 -3.11 -0.26
CA GLU A 103 -19.36 -3.71 1.08
C GLU A 103 -18.14 -3.35 1.93
N CYS A 104 -16.93 -3.26 1.34
CA CYS A 104 -15.77 -2.76 2.06
C CYS A 104 -15.98 -1.30 2.50
N GLY A 105 -16.55 -0.46 1.63
CA GLY A 105 -16.89 0.92 1.97
C GLY A 105 -17.84 1.03 3.14
N LYS A 106 -18.92 0.24 3.15
CA LYS A 106 -19.86 0.20 4.29
C LYS A 106 -19.17 -0.27 5.58
N GLY A 107 -18.31 -1.30 5.48
CA GLY A 107 -17.55 -1.79 6.63
C GLY A 107 -16.58 -0.75 7.16
N PHE A 108 -15.93 0.00 6.26
CA PHE A 108 -15.02 1.08 6.61
C PHE A 108 -15.75 2.21 7.37
N GLU A 109 -16.87 2.71 6.83
CA GLU A 109 -17.67 3.77 7.46
C GLU A 109 -18.22 3.37 8.84
N GLN A 110 -18.47 2.09 9.07
CA GLN A 110 -18.89 1.59 10.37
C GLN A 110 -17.77 1.63 11.43
N GLN A 111 -16.52 1.54 11.01
CA GLN A 111 -15.37 1.49 11.90
C GLN A 111 -14.68 2.85 12.07
N TRP A 112 -14.54 3.63 11.00
CA TRP A 112 -13.76 4.87 10.97
C TRP A 112 -14.54 6.13 10.57
N THR A 113 -15.85 6.04 10.36
CA THR A 113 -16.72 7.13 9.95
C THR A 113 -16.43 7.62 8.53
N SER A 114 -15.22 8.11 8.22
CA SER A 114 -14.82 8.54 6.88
C SER A 114 -13.30 8.49 6.68
N LYS A 115 -12.85 8.52 5.40
CA LYS A 115 -11.43 8.63 5.05
C LYS A 115 -10.83 9.94 5.54
N ASP A 116 -11.54 11.06 5.37
CA ASP A 116 -11.07 12.39 5.76
C ASP A 116 -10.86 12.53 7.27
N GLU A 117 -11.69 11.87 8.09
CA GLU A 117 -11.58 11.92 9.54
C GLU A 117 -10.51 10.98 10.09
N SER A 118 -10.36 9.81 9.48
CA SER A 118 -9.40 8.80 9.92
C SER A 118 -7.99 9.01 9.38
N GLY A 119 -7.86 9.64 8.21
CA GLY A 119 -6.61 9.67 7.45
C GLY A 119 -6.28 8.35 6.75
N LEU A 120 -7.13 7.34 6.91
CA LEU A 120 -6.96 6.01 6.34
C LEU A 120 -7.75 5.89 5.03
N ASP A 121 -7.31 4.96 4.19
CA ASP A 121 -8.02 4.55 2.97
C ASP A 121 -8.18 3.02 2.95
N TYR A 122 -9.01 2.52 2.05
CA TYR A 122 -9.29 1.10 1.93
C TYR A 122 -9.40 0.68 0.47
N TYR A 123 -9.22 -0.61 0.24
CA TYR A 123 -9.47 -1.25 -1.07
C TYR A 123 -9.92 -2.70 -0.87
N PRO A 124 -10.70 -3.24 -1.84
CA PRO A 124 -11.03 -4.66 -1.87
C PRO A 124 -9.92 -5.44 -2.55
N ILE A 125 -9.56 -6.59 -2.00
CA ILE A 125 -8.70 -7.60 -2.60
C ILE A 125 -9.60 -8.72 -3.12
N LEU A 126 -9.58 -8.94 -4.42
CA LEU A 126 -10.55 -9.79 -5.09
C LEU A 126 -10.02 -11.21 -5.31
N PRO A 127 -10.90 -12.24 -5.36
CA PRO A 127 -10.57 -13.51 -5.97
C PRO A 127 -10.06 -13.31 -7.40
N THR A 128 -9.30 -14.27 -7.91
CA THR A 128 -8.97 -14.37 -9.33
C THR A 128 -9.93 -15.34 -10.03
N ALA A 129 -9.90 -15.39 -11.36
CA ALA A 129 -10.66 -16.39 -12.09
C ALA A 129 -10.26 -17.83 -11.70
N GLU A 130 -8.99 -18.03 -11.36
CA GLU A 130 -8.44 -19.32 -10.94
C GLU A 130 -8.92 -19.70 -9.53
N THR A 131 -8.72 -18.83 -8.53
CA THR A 131 -9.19 -19.09 -7.16
C THR A 131 -10.71 -19.21 -7.10
N TRP A 132 -11.44 -18.45 -7.94
CA TRP A 132 -12.89 -18.59 -8.08
C TRP A 132 -13.32 -19.96 -8.60
N ALA A 133 -12.58 -20.50 -9.57
CA ALA A 133 -12.85 -21.85 -10.08
C ALA A 133 -12.60 -22.92 -9.00
N ASP A 134 -11.68 -22.66 -8.07
CA ASP A 134 -11.39 -23.51 -6.91
C ASP A 134 -12.35 -23.31 -5.74
N GLY A 135 -13.33 -22.41 -5.90
CA GLY A 135 -14.38 -22.19 -4.90
C GLY A 135 -14.16 -20.99 -3.99
N ASP A 136 -13.12 -20.19 -4.19
CA ASP A 136 -12.91 -18.94 -3.45
C ASP A 136 -14.00 -17.93 -3.80
N ARG A 137 -14.62 -17.36 -2.75
CA ARG A 137 -15.67 -16.34 -2.83
C ARG A 137 -15.37 -15.18 -1.89
N ALA A 138 -14.22 -15.23 -1.22
CA ALA A 138 -13.86 -14.22 -0.24
C ALA A 138 -13.26 -12.98 -0.91
N ILE A 139 -13.83 -11.84 -0.62
CA ILE A 139 -13.25 -10.53 -0.91
C ILE A 139 -12.69 -10.02 0.42
N MET A 140 -11.38 -9.81 0.50
CA MET A 140 -10.74 -9.24 1.67
C MET A 140 -10.81 -7.71 1.58
N CYS A 141 -11.30 -7.06 2.62
CA CYS A 141 -11.24 -5.62 2.75
C CYS A 141 -10.00 -5.23 3.54
N ALA A 142 -9.09 -4.51 2.91
CA ALA A 142 -7.86 -4.03 3.52
C ALA A 142 -7.91 -2.52 3.75
N VAL A 143 -7.45 -2.07 4.92
CA VAL A 143 -7.23 -0.67 5.27
C VAL A 143 -5.74 -0.37 5.26
N TYR A 144 -5.37 0.85 4.87
CA TYR A 144 -3.99 1.30 4.81
C TYR A 144 -3.87 2.80 5.09
N ASP A 145 -2.67 3.26 5.41
CA ASP A 145 -2.34 4.68 5.49
C ASP A 145 -1.77 5.13 4.13
N PRO A 146 -2.43 6.03 3.37
CA PRO A 146 -1.92 6.50 2.09
C PRO A 146 -0.63 7.31 2.20
N ASP A 147 -0.32 7.85 3.37
CA ASP A 147 0.85 8.69 3.63
C ASP A 147 2.02 7.92 4.27
N GLY A 148 1.83 6.63 4.63
CA GLY A 148 2.88 5.89 5.31
C GLY A 148 2.59 4.41 5.54
N ARG A 149 3.12 3.91 6.65
CA ARG A 149 2.89 2.55 7.15
C ARG A 149 2.08 2.59 8.43
N LEU A 150 1.38 1.52 8.69
CA LEU A 150 0.69 1.33 9.95
C LEU A 150 1.72 1.06 11.05
N GLU A 151 1.75 1.90 12.09
CA GLU A 151 2.68 1.74 13.24
C GLU A 151 2.06 0.91 14.37
N ASP A 152 0.76 0.62 14.31
CA ASP A 152 -0.01 -0.24 15.22
C ASP A 152 -1.28 -0.69 14.50
N SER A 153 -2.07 -1.57 15.15
CA SER A 153 -3.41 -1.90 14.65
C SER A 153 -4.28 -0.64 14.64
N VAL A 154 -4.87 -0.36 13.47
CA VAL A 154 -5.78 0.78 13.29
C VAL A 154 -7.25 0.42 13.54
N LEU A 155 -7.54 -0.86 13.82
CA LEU A 155 -8.89 -1.28 14.16
C LEU A 155 -9.33 -0.61 15.45
N PRO A 156 -10.57 -0.05 15.51
CA PRO A 156 -11.13 0.46 16.75
C PRO A 156 -11.08 -0.65 17.81
N ARG A 157 -10.47 -0.36 18.95
CA ARG A 157 -10.56 -1.28 20.09
C ARG A 157 -12.03 -1.45 20.41
N ALA A 158 -12.49 -2.68 20.50
CA ALA A 158 -13.77 -2.95 21.13
C ALA A 158 -13.67 -2.39 22.55
N ASP A 159 -14.14 -1.17 22.73
CA ASP A 159 -14.15 -0.48 24.02
C ASP A 159 -14.81 -1.41 25.00
N GLY A 160 -14.04 -1.82 26.00
CA GLY A 160 -14.40 -2.87 26.91
C GLY A 160 -15.82 -2.69 27.43
N VAL A 161 -16.56 -3.74 27.35
CA VAL A 161 -17.64 -3.97 28.30
C VAL A 161 -17.00 -3.84 29.68
N GLY A 162 -17.24 -2.69 30.31
CA GLY A 162 -16.69 -2.35 31.61
C GLY A 162 -16.93 -3.46 32.60
N SER A 163 -15.89 -3.81 33.25
CA SER A 163 -15.88 -4.61 34.50
C SER A 163 -16.49 -3.84 35.65
#